data_0e86eb24fcd3c0aafba70648db699379
#
_entry.id   0e86eb24fcd3c0aafba70648db699379
#
_cell.length_a   1.000
_cell.length_b   1.000
_cell.length_c   1.000
_cell.angle_alpha   90.00
_cell.angle_beta   90.00
_cell.angle_gamma   90.00
#
_symmetry.space_group_name_H-M   'P 1'
#
loop_
_entity.id
_entity.type
_entity.pdbx_description
1 polymer ?
#
loop_
_entity_poly.entity_id
_entity_poly.type
_entity_poly.pdbx_seq_one_letter_code
_entity_poly.pdbx_strand_id
1 'polypeptide(L)'
;MSKNIRIGYAGFISFGSRILSLFTGLIFITIVTRNLSQYDFGLWQLILSIVSYAVLPNVVIDYWILRNLARGERNATTAVLFSLMLSGGGLIMYLMISAFSAPKVGGQFLFFIVAMAQVPLSYLSITLQTISQAARPQAVGVAFMVFETAKVIVAIFAFLVFKISLNVAISAVLVALVAQCAVLLAMQPRYLYMRSFSVSAVKGWLKVAWLPAFATFAGYIGTIDSLIMTAITASTIVLANYRAANVIAAMISHAGAFAFALYPKLIGGAAIENESRYVMTLTMMFSIPMSAGIFVLAVPLLSILGSGYANAYMVLWIAIPVVAIGSVHQIFEAVLTGHERIDLSKNPSFRDYSKSRLFTVPSITLYGSIISLVALGITTYWLNSIHASAVTMAVAWAAIVICVSSPGLIIKWSMMKKSGTVFRMPWKNMAVYGLASAIMVAVLIAAGALDIKKVSTIDLVFKLLEYLALASAVYFVIIFSMDRTFRAIAFRSIDIARGVLRRSN
;
A
#
# COMPACT_ATOMS: atom_id res chain seq x y z
N MET A 1 1.97 -25.18 -18.13
CA MET A 1 2.73 -23.92 -18.23
C MET A 1 3.36 -23.44 -16.90
N SER A 2 2.95 -23.94 -15.75
CA SER A 2 3.49 -23.51 -14.44
C SER A 2 4.88 -24.10 -14.07
N LYS A 3 5.41 -25.06 -14.83
CA LYS A 3 6.64 -25.79 -14.47
C LYS A 3 7.96 -24.98 -14.54
N ASN A 4 7.99 -23.78 -15.12
CA ASN A 4 9.22 -23.01 -15.33
C ASN A 4 9.32 -21.67 -14.59
N ILE A 5 8.36 -21.36 -13.70
CA ILE A 5 8.47 -20.16 -12.88
C ILE A 5 9.47 -20.43 -11.75
N ARG A 6 10.66 -19.84 -11.86
CA ARG A 6 11.64 -19.84 -10.77
C ARG A 6 11.14 -18.92 -9.64
N ILE A 7 10.31 -19.47 -8.74
CA ILE A 7 9.66 -18.73 -7.65
C ILE A 7 10.69 -17.96 -6.80
N GLY A 8 11.87 -18.56 -6.54
CA GLY A 8 12.95 -17.90 -5.81
C GLY A 8 13.49 -16.66 -6.53
N TYR A 9 13.67 -16.71 -7.84
CA TYR A 9 14.16 -15.56 -8.63
C TYR A 9 13.13 -14.44 -8.73
N ALA A 10 11.87 -14.77 -9.00
CA ALA A 10 10.79 -13.80 -9.02
C ALA A 10 10.55 -13.15 -7.65
N GLY A 11 10.65 -13.94 -6.58
CA GLY A 11 10.56 -13.47 -5.20
C GLY A 11 11.70 -12.51 -4.84
N PHE A 12 12.94 -12.82 -5.23
CA PHE A 12 14.10 -11.97 -4.97
C PHE A 12 14.00 -10.62 -5.71
N ILE A 13 13.60 -10.63 -6.99
CA ILE A 13 13.38 -9.38 -7.75
C ILE A 13 12.25 -8.55 -7.11
N SER A 14 11.14 -9.19 -6.73
CA SER A 14 10.03 -8.50 -6.08
C SER A 14 10.41 -7.91 -4.72
N PHE A 15 11.25 -8.59 -3.95
CA PHE A 15 11.78 -8.09 -2.68
C PHE A 15 12.73 -6.91 -2.90
N GLY A 16 13.69 -7.04 -3.82
CA GLY A 16 14.62 -5.96 -4.19
C GLY A 16 13.89 -4.72 -4.70
N SER A 17 12.84 -4.90 -5.52
CA SER A 17 12.03 -3.78 -6.00
C SER A 17 11.30 -3.04 -4.87
N ARG A 18 10.82 -3.76 -3.85
CA ARG A 18 10.17 -3.14 -2.69
C ARG A 18 11.15 -2.36 -1.81
N ILE A 19 12.36 -2.89 -1.61
CA ILE A 19 13.42 -2.16 -0.90
C ILE A 19 13.79 -0.89 -1.67
N LEU A 20 14.01 -0.99 -2.98
CA LEU A 20 14.31 0.17 -3.81
C LEU A 20 13.19 1.22 -3.72
N SER A 21 11.93 0.79 -3.76
CA SER A 21 10.79 1.71 -3.69
C SER A 21 10.67 2.47 -2.38
N LEU A 22 11.17 1.91 -1.27
CA LEU A 22 11.25 2.64 0.00
C LEU A 22 12.15 3.86 -0.11
N PHE A 23 13.35 3.66 -0.65
CA PHE A 23 14.32 4.75 -0.81
C PHE A 23 13.90 5.74 -1.89
N THR A 24 13.53 5.25 -3.06
CA THR A 24 13.11 6.11 -4.18
C THR A 24 11.81 6.85 -3.87
N GLY A 25 10.87 6.19 -3.21
CA GLY A 25 9.63 6.81 -2.75
C GLY A 25 9.88 7.94 -1.75
N LEU A 26 10.77 7.72 -0.76
CA LEU A 26 11.15 8.74 0.20
C LEU A 26 11.86 9.92 -0.47
N ILE A 27 12.80 9.66 -1.38
CA ILE A 27 13.51 10.69 -2.14
C ILE A 27 12.51 11.51 -2.94
N PHE A 28 11.65 10.86 -3.72
CA PHE A 28 10.65 11.54 -4.55
C PHE A 28 9.72 12.42 -3.72
N ILE A 29 9.12 11.86 -2.66
CA ILE A 29 8.19 12.61 -1.83
C ILE A 29 8.88 13.78 -1.12
N THR A 30 10.13 13.62 -0.70
CA THR A 30 10.92 14.68 -0.09
C THR A 30 11.18 15.82 -1.08
N ILE A 31 11.55 15.50 -2.33
CA ILE A 31 11.74 16.50 -3.39
C ILE A 31 10.43 17.27 -3.62
N VAL A 32 9.32 16.55 -3.75
CA VAL A 32 8.00 17.15 -3.99
C VAL A 32 7.57 18.04 -2.82
N THR A 33 7.59 17.52 -1.59
CA THR A 33 7.07 18.24 -0.41
C THR A 33 7.91 19.44 0.00
N ARG A 34 9.20 19.44 -0.32
CA ARG A 34 10.09 20.59 -0.05
C ARG A 34 9.95 21.73 -1.03
N ASN A 35 9.51 21.46 -2.24
CA ASN A 35 9.40 22.43 -3.31
C ASN A 35 7.96 22.88 -3.57
N LEU A 36 6.97 22.14 -3.08
CA LEU A 36 5.56 22.52 -3.13
C LEU A 36 5.13 23.14 -1.80
N SER A 37 4.17 24.07 -1.88
CA SER A 37 3.45 24.50 -0.68
C SER A 37 2.65 23.33 -0.08
N GLN A 38 2.29 23.43 1.21
CA GLN A 38 1.39 22.43 1.82
C GLN A 38 0.07 22.32 1.06
N TYR A 39 -0.42 23.44 0.56
CA TYR A 39 -1.64 23.48 -0.25
C TYR A 39 -1.46 22.69 -1.56
N ASP A 40 -0.39 22.94 -2.32
CA ASP A 40 -0.13 22.27 -3.60
C ASP A 40 0.13 20.76 -3.39
N PHE A 41 0.86 20.39 -2.33
CA PHE A 41 1.04 18.99 -1.98
C PHE A 41 -0.29 18.31 -1.66
N GLY A 42 -1.15 18.97 -0.88
CA GLY A 42 -2.50 18.47 -0.61
C GLY A 42 -3.36 18.36 -1.87
N LEU A 43 -3.27 19.34 -2.78
CA LEU A 43 -3.96 19.31 -4.07
C LEU A 43 -3.48 18.14 -4.94
N TRP A 44 -2.16 17.88 -4.97
CA TRP A 44 -1.60 16.70 -5.63
C TRP A 44 -2.14 15.39 -5.06
N GLN A 45 -2.20 15.26 -3.72
CA GLN A 45 -2.77 14.09 -3.05
C GLN A 45 -4.26 13.91 -3.35
N LEU A 46 -5.01 15.00 -3.46
CA LEU A 46 -6.42 14.97 -3.88
C LEU A 46 -6.56 14.43 -5.30
N ILE A 47 -5.75 14.94 -6.24
CA ILE A 47 -5.73 14.48 -7.64
C ILE A 47 -5.42 12.99 -7.72
N LEU A 48 -4.39 12.50 -7.01
CA LEU A 48 -4.06 11.08 -6.96
C LEU A 48 -5.19 10.23 -6.39
N SER A 49 -5.91 10.73 -5.38
CA SER A 49 -7.09 10.06 -4.82
C SER A 49 -8.20 9.93 -5.86
N ILE A 50 -8.49 11.00 -6.61
CA ILE A 50 -9.51 11.00 -7.67
C ILE A 50 -9.14 10.01 -8.79
N VAL A 51 -7.87 9.98 -9.21
CA VAL A 51 -7.36 8.98 -10.18
C VAL A 51 -7.60 7.56 -9.65
N SER A 52 -7.30 7.31 -8.37
CA SER A 52 -7.50 6.01 -7.76
C SER A 52 -8.97 5.56 -7.79
N TYR A 53 -9.92 6.46 -7.55
CA TYR A 53 -11.35 6.14 -7.65
C TYR A 53 -11.76 5.85 -9.10
N ALA A 54 -11.27 6.65 -10.04
CA ALA A 54 -11.56 6.47 -11.46
C ALA A 54 -11.07 5.12 -12.01
N VAL A 55 -10.04 4.53 -11.41
CA VAL A 55 -9.45 3.25 -11.83
C VAL A 55 -10.11 2.03 -11.20
N LEU A 56 -10.94 2.19 -10.17
CA LEU A 56 -11.60 1.08 -9.47
C LEU A 56 -12.33 0.08 -10.38
N PRO A 57 -13.05 0.48 -11.44
CA PRO A 57 -13.77 -0.47 -12.28
C PRO A 57 -12.86 -1.49 -12.97
N ASN A 58 -11.55 -1.24 -13.11
CA ASN A 58 -10.61 -2.17 -13.73
C ASN A 58 -10.45 -3.51 -13.00
N VAL A 59 -10.72 -3.53 -11.71
CA VAL A 59 -10.63 -4.73 -10.86
C VAL A 59 -11.43 -5.92 -11.40
N VAL A 60 -12.55 -5.66 -12.04
CA VAL A 60 -13.37 -6.71 -12.67
C VAL A 60 -12.54 -7.49 -13.70
N ILE A 61 -11.74 -6.79 -14.49
CA ILE A 61 -10.87 -7.42 -15.50
C ILE A 61 -9.73 -8.16 -14.84
N ASP A 62 -9.05 -7.50 -13.92
CA ASP A 62 -7.82 -8.00 -13.30
C ASP A 62 -8.02 -9.33 -12.58
N TYR A 63 -9.15 -9.48 -11.89
CA TYR A 63 -9.48 -10.72 -11.20
C TYR A 63 -9.62 -11.91 -12.14
N TRP A 64 -10.31 -11.72 -13.26
CA TRP A 64 -10.62 -12.81 -14.20
C TRP A 64 -9.44 -13.11 -15.13
N ILE A 65 -8.73 -12.08 -15.60
CA ILE A 65 -7.62 -12.29 -16.52
C ILE A 65 -6.47 -13.05 -15.87
N LEU A 66 -6.19 -12.78 -14.59
CA LEU A 66 -5.18 -13.53 -13.85
C LEU A 66 -5.48 -15.03 -13.84
N ARG A 67 -6.71 -15.40 -13.54
CA ARG A 67 -7.16 -16.80 -13.48
C ARG A 67 -7.19 -17.47 -14.85
N ASN A 68 -7.71 -16.78 -15.85
CA ASN A 68 -7.85 -17.31 -17.21
C ASN A 68 -6.47 -17.55 -17.84
N LEU A 69 -5.54 -16.61 -17.73
CA LEU A 69 -4.19 -16.79 -18.22
C LEU A 69 -3.41 -17.90 -17.47
N ALA A 70 -3.60 -17.99 -16.14
CA ALA A 70 -2.99 -19.06 -15.35
C ALA A 70 -3.50 -20.46 -15.76
N ARG A 71 -4.75 -20.55 -16.27
CA ARG A 71 -5.35 -21.76 -16.84
C ARG A 71 -4.96 -22.04 -18.30
N GLY A 72 -4.16 -21.15 -18.93
CA GLY A 72 -3.67 -21.30 -20.30
C GLY A 72 -4.56 -20.66 -21.37
N GLU A 73 -5.60 -19.92 -21.00
CA GLU A 73 -6.38 -19.12 -21.94
C GLU A 73 -5.51 -17.97 -22.53
N ARG A 74 -5.80 -17.54 -23.77
CA ARG A 74 -5.04 -16.49 -24.45
C ARG A 74 -5.88 -15.25 -24.68
N ASN A 75 -6.34 -14.63 -23.60
CA ASN A 75 -7.29 -13.51 -23.61
C ASN A 75 -6.64 -12.15 -23.31
N ALA A 76 -5.31 -12.03 -23.41
CA ALA A 76 -4.57 -10.80 -23.08
C ALA A 76 -5.02 -9.61 -23.95
N THR A 77 -5.17 -9.81 -25.29
CA THR A 77 -5.67 -8.76 -26.20
C THR A 77 -7.04 -8.25 -25.78
N THR A 78 -7.96 -9.17 -25.46
CA THR A 78 -9.30 -8.82 -24.99
C THR A 78 -9.25 -8.01 -23.70
N ALA A 79 -8.38 -8.40 -22.75
CA ALA A 79 -8.25 -7.70 -21.48
C ALA A 79 -7.71 -6.27 -21.67
N VAL A 80 -6.65 -6.08 -22.47
CA VAL A 80 -6.07 -4.76 -22.72
C VAL A 80 -7.08 -3.85 -23.45
N LEU A 81 -7.72 -4.33 -24.50
CA LEU A 81 -8.68 -3.51 -25.24
C LEU A 81 -9.91 -3.17 -24.39
N PHE A 82 -10.44 -4.14 -23.64
CA PHE A 82 -11.58 -3.89 -22.76
C PHE A 82 -11.24 -2.96 -21.59
N SER A 83 -10.03 -3.08 -21.03
CA SER A 83 -9.52 -2.15 -20.02
C SER A 83 -9.42 -0.71 -20.55
N LEU A 84 -8.90 -0.53 -21.76
CA LEU A 84 -8.86 0.79 -22.40
C LEU A 84 -10.26 1.34 -22.72
N MET A 85 -11.22 0.51 -23.15
CA MET A 85 -12.60 0.94 -23.32
C MET A 85 -13.22 1.35 -21.97
N LEU A 86 -12.98 0.58 -20.91
CA LEU A 86 -13.49 0.86 -19.58
C LEU A 86 -12.86 2.14 -18.98
N SER A 87 -11.64 2.46 -19.38
CA SER A 87 -10.99 3.72 -18.96
C SER A 87 -11.72 4.97 -19.44
N GLY A 88 -12.51 4.89 -20.53
CA GLY A 88 -13.40 5.97 -20.93
C GLY A 88 -14.46 6.31 -19.88
N GLY A 89 -15.07 5.29 -19.27
CA GLY A 89 -15.96 5.47 -18.11
C GLY A 89 -15.21 6.02 -16.89
N GLY A 90 -13.99 5.54 -16.66
CA GLY A 90 -13.09 6.08 -15.62
C GLY A 90 -12.77 7.55 -15.84
N LEU A 91 -12.50 7.98 -17.08
CA LEU A 91 -12.27 9.39 -17.42
C LEU A 91 -13.50 10.26 -17.13
N ILE A 92 -14.69 9.81 -17.48
CA ILE A 92 -15.93 10.53 -17.16
C ILE A 92 -16.07 10.69 -15.65
N MET A 93 -15.87 9.61 -14.89
CA MET A 93 -15.92 9.65 -13.43
C MET A 93 -14.85 10.61 -12.86
N TYR A 94 -13.62 10.56 -13.39
CA TYR A 94 -12.54 11.46 -12.99
C TYR A 94 -12.94 12.93 -13.21
N LEU A 95 -13.45 13.27 -14.40
CA LEU A 95 -13.86 14.63 -14.75
C LEU A 95 -15.01 15.12 -13.86
N MET A 96 -16.02 14.28 -13.60
CA MET A 96 -17.15 14.63 -12.72
C MET A 96 -16.67 14.97 -11.30
N ILE A 97 -15.83 14.12 -10.72
CA ILE A 97 -15.30 14.33 -9.36
C ILE A 97 -14.38 15.57 -9.36
N SER A 98 -13.54 15.76 -10.38
CA SER A 98 -12.65 16.90 -10.50
C SER A 98 -13.41 18.21 -10.64
N ALA A 99 -14.45 18.26 -11.48
CA ALA A 99 -15.32 19.41 -11.65
C ALA A 99 -16.03 19.82 -10.34
N PHE A 100 -16.38 18.84 -9.50
CA PHE A 100 -16.97 19.11 -8.19
C PHE A 100 -15.92 19.57 -7.15
N SER A 101 -14.72 19.01 -7.18
CA SER A 101 -13.70 19.21 -6.14
C SER A 101 -12.84 20.45 -6.39
N ALA A 102 -12.45 20.75 -7.63
CA ALA A 102 -11.53 21.82 -7.96
C ALA A 102 -12.02 23.21 -7.51
N PRO A 103 -13.29 23.62 -7.74
CA PRO A 103 -13.77 24.92 -7.29
C PRO A 103 -13.78 25.05 -5.77
N LYS A 104 -14.05 23.96 -5.05
CA LYS A 104 -14.15 23.97 -3.59
C LYS A 104 -12.83 24.22 -2.89
N VAL A 105 -11.74 23.75 -3.50
CA VAL A 105 -10.38 23.91 -2.95
C VAL A 105 -9.64 25.11 -3.58
N GLY A 106 -10.27 25.92 -4.44
CA GLY A 106 -9.60 27.03 -5.14
C GLY A 106 -8.53 26.57 -6.11
N GLY A 107 -8.53 25.28 -6.51
CA GLY A 107 -7.53 24.67 -7.38
C GLY A 107 -7.74 25.10 -8.84
N GLN A 108 -6.63 25.38 -9.54
CA GLN A 108 -6.69 25.61 -10.98
C GLN A 108 -7.09 24.31 -11.68
N PHE A 109 -8.20 24.31 -12.41
CA PHE A 109 -8.73 23.13 -13.09
C PHE A 109 -7.75 22.52 -14.10
N LEU A 110 -6.81 23.32 -14.59
CA LEU A 110 -5.74 22.87 -15.47
C LEU A 110 -4.90 21.71 -14.89
N PHE A 111 -4.61 21.72 -13.59
CA PHE A 111 -3.88 20.61 -12.94
C PHE A 111 -4.63 19.28 -13.03
N PHE A 112 -5.96 19.33 -12.89
CA PHE A 112 -6.79 18.14 -13.03
C PHE A 112 -6.85 17.66 -14.48
N ILE A 113 -6.86 18.57 -15.46
CA ILE A 113 -6.81 18.21 -16.90
C ILE A 113 -5.49 17.54 -17.24
N VAL A 114 -4.36 18.07 -16.80
CA VAL A 114 -3.03 17.44 -17.04
C VAL A 114 -2.98 16.04 -16.41
N ALA A 115 -3.49 15.89 -15.20
CA ALA A 115 -3.50 14.62 -14.50
C ALA A 115 -4.48 13.60 -15.10
N MET A 116 -5.45 14.00 -15.89
CA MET A 116 -6.45 13.13 -16.53
C MET A 116 -5.81 11.99 -17.33
N ALA A 117 -4.65 12.24 -17.95
CA ALA A 117 -3.91 11.22 -18.70
C ALA A 117 -3.40 10.05 -17.82
N GLN A 118 -3.33 10.23 -16.50
CA GLN A 118 -2.99 9.14 -15.57
C GLN A 118 -4.07 8.05 -15.56
N VAL A 119 -5.33 8.36 -15.82
CA VAL A 119 -6.44 7.40 -15.77
C VAL A 119 -6.22 6.27 -16.79
N PRO A 120 -6.18 6.51 -18.11
CA PRO A 120 -6.00 5.43 -19.08
C PRO A 120 -4.64 4.74 -18.95
N LEU A 121 -3.57 5.46 -18.59
CA LEU A 121 -2.27 4.85 -18.33
C LEU A 121 -2.29 3.92 -17.13
N SER A 122 -3.03 4.27 -16.07
CA SER A 122 -3.19 3.40 -14.90
C SER A 122 -3.98 2.13 -15.22
N TYR A 123 -5.09 2.25 -15.97
CA TYR A 123 -5.84 1.09 -16.46
C TYR A 123 -4.93 0.15 -17.25
N LEU A 124 -4.18 0.68 -18.20
CA LEU A 124 -3.23 -0.10 -19.00
C LEU A 124 -2.14 -0.73 -18.13
N SER A 125 -1.52 0.05 -17.25
CA SER A 125 -0.44 -0.41 -16.36
C SER A 125 -0.91 -1.58 -15.46
N ILE A 126 -2.05 -1.44 -14.80
CA ILE A 126 -2.58 -2.47 -13.88
C ILE A 126 -2.91 -3.74 -14.64
N THR A 127 -3.59 -3.64 -15.80
CA THR A 127 -3.91 -4.80 -16.64
C THR A 127 -2.66 -5.50 -17.15
N LEU A 128 -1.63 -4.76 -17.61
CA LEU A 128 -0.37 -5.33 -18.04
C LEU A 128 0.40 -5.99 -16.88
N GLN A 129 0.35 -5.41 -15.67
CA GLN A 129 0.92 -6.04 -14.47
C GLN A 129 0.23 -7.37 -14.17
N THR A 130 -1.10 -7.43 -14.24
CA THR A 130 -1.89 -8.64 -14.00
C THR A 130 -1.57 -9.74 -15.02
N ILE A 131 -1.46 -9.38 -16.31
CA ILE A 131 -1.02 -10.31 -17.37
C ILE A 131 0.39 -10.83 -17.10
N SER A 132 1.30 -9.93 -16.70
CA SER A 132 2.68 -10.29 -16.37
C SER A 132 2.74 -11.19 -15.13
N GLN A 133 1.93 -10.92 -14.11
CA GLN A 133 1.84 -11.74 -12.89
C GLN A 133 1.47 -13.19 -13.22
N ALA A 134 0.56 -13.40 -14.17
CA ALA A 134 0.18 -14.74 -14.62
C ALA A 134 1.25 -15.45 -15.43
N ALA A 135 2.00 -14.73 -16.28
CA ALA A 135 2.89 -15.32 -17.29
C ALA A 135 4.40 -15.20 -16.94
N ARG A 136 4.82 -14.06 -16.42
CA ARG A 136 6.21 -13.71 -16.07
C ARG A 136 6.26 -12.83 -14.82
N PRO A 137 6.06 -13.36 -13.61
CA PRO A 137 5.94 -12.56 -12.37
C PRO A 137 7.13 -11.62 -12.12
N GLN A 138 8.34 -11.99 -12.56
CA GLN A 138 9.53 -11.12 -12.46
C GLN A 138 9.40 -9.80 -13.22
N ALA A 139 8.61 -9.77 -14.31
CA ALA A 139 8.40 -8.55 -15.08
C ALA A 139 7.69 -7.46 -14.28
N VAL A 140 6.81 -7.85 -13.34
CA VAL A 140 6.13 -6.91 -12.44
C VAL A 140 7.14 -6.19 -11.56
N GLY A 141 8.09 -6.92 -10.96
CA GLY A 141 9.13 -6.32 -10.12
C GLY A 141 10.05 -5.38 -10.91
N VAL A 142 10.48 -5.78 -12.12
CA VAL A 142 11.32 -4.93 -12.99
C VAL A 142 10.56 -3.66 -13.40
N ALA A 143 9.32 -3.80 -13.83
CA ALA A 143 8.50 -2.65 -14.24
C ALA A 143 8.23 -1.68 -13.08
N PHE A 144 8.07 -2.20 -11.86
CA PHE A 144 7.93 -1.38 -10.66
C PHE A 144 9.23 -0.62 -10.33
N MET A 145 10.39 -1.27 -10.46
CA MET A 145 11.69 -0.58 -10.33
C MET A 145 11.83 0.55 -11.35
N VAL A 146 11.46 0.30 -12.61
CA VAL A 146 11.53 1.32 -13.67
C VAL A 146 10.58 2.50 -13.35
N PHE A 147 9.35 2.21 -12.90
CA PHE A 147 8.42 3.26 -12.48
C PHE A 147 9.00 4.14 -11.38
N GLU A 148 9.49 3.53 -10.31
CA GLU A 148 10.06 4.25 -9.17
C GLU A 148 11.31 5.05 -9.55
N THR A 149 12.20 4.46 -10.34
CA THR A 149 13.43 5.13 -10.79
C THR A 149 13.13 6.27 -11.76
N ALA A 150 12.25 6.07 -12.74
CA ALA A 150 11.88 7.09 -13.71
C ALA A 150 11.24 8.32 -13.01
N LYS A 151 10.36 8.07 -12.04
CA LYS A 151 9.72 9.12 -11.24
C LYS A 151 10.77 10.00 -10.51
N VAL A 152 11.77 9.37 -9.90
CA VAL A 152 12.85 10.07 -9.19
C VAL A 152 13.76 10.82 -10.17
N ILE A 153 14.14 10.20 -11.28
CA ILE A 153 15.00 10.84 -12.29
C ILE A 153 14.32 12.11 -12.83
N VAL A 154 13.05 12.02 -13.19
CA VAL A 154 12.29 13.20 -13.67
C VAL A 154 12.21 14.28 -12.60
N ALA A 155 11.97 13.91 -11.34
CA ALA A 155 11.91 14.88 -10.25
C ALA A 155 13.26 15.54 -9.99
N ILE A 156 14.38 14.79 -10.00
CA ILE A 156 15.73 15.36 -9.84
C ILE A 156 16.08 16.27 -11.02
N PHE A 157 15.83 15.82 -12.25
CA PHE A 157 16.09 16.62 -13.44
C PHE A 157 15.32 17.94 -13.39
N ALA A 158 14.03 17.88 -13.04
CA ALA A 158 13.21 19.08 -12.90
C ALA A 158 13.69 19.99 -11.77
N PHE A 159 14.18 19.41 -10.66
CA PHE A 159 14.78 20.19 -9.55
C PHE A 159 16.04 20.95 -9.97
N LEU A 160 16.85 20.33 -10.83
CA LEU A 160 18.12 20.94 -11.28
C LEU A 160 17.93 21.99 -12.38
N VAL A 161 16.91 21.83 -13.24
CA VAL A 161 16.74 22.64 -14.46
C VAL A 161 15.60 23.66 -14.34
N PHE A 162 14.54 23.31 -13.62
CA PHE A 162 13.32 24.11 -13.50
C PHE A 162 12.94 24.32 -12.03
N LYS A 163 12.04 25.29 -11.77
CA LYS A 163 11.34 25.29 -10.47
C LYS A 163 10.34 24.14 -10.43
N ILE A 164 10.39 23.33 -9.37
CA ILE A 164 9.40 22.26 -9.17
C ILE A 164 8.04 22.91 -8.90
N SER A 165 7.09 22.56 -9.72
CA SER A 165 5.69 22.95 -9.62
C SER A 165 4.81 21.70 -9.55
N LEU A 166 3.54 21.88 -9.24
CA LEU A 166 2.56 20.79 -9.22
C LEU A 166 2.50 20.05 -10.57
N ASN A 167 2.60 20.77 -11.70
CA ASN A 167 2.67 20.15 -13.03
C ASN A 167 3.86 19.20 -13.18
N VAL A 168 5.01 19.55 -12.63
CA VAL A 168 6.20 18.70 -12.67
C VAL A 168 5.97 17.41 -11.89
N ALA A 169 5.37 17.48 -10.69
CA ALA A 169 5.04 16.29 -9.91
C ALA A 169 4.05 15.36 -10.65
N ILE A 170 3.02 15.93 -11.28
CA ILE A 170 2.06 15.18 -12.10
C ILE A 170 2.76 14.55 -13.31
N SER A 171 3.59 15.31 -14.03
CA SER A 171 4.32 14.84 -15.22
C SER A 171 5.32 13.74 -14.89
N ALA A 172 5.99 13.81 -13.73
CA ALA A 172 6.90 12.76 -13.27
C ALA A 172 6.18 11.40 -13.13
N VAL A 173 4.97 11.40 -12.59
CA VAL A 173 4.14 10.18 -12.48
C VAL A 173 3.70 9.71 -13.86
N LEU A 174 3.30 10.61 -14.76
CA LEU A 174 2.91 10.25 -16.13
C LEU A 174 4.05 9.59 -16.91
N VAL A 175 5.26 10.18 -16.89
CA VAL A 175 6.45 9.61 -17.54
C VAL A 175 6.79 8.25 -16.94
N ALA A 176 6.72 8.11 -15.61
CA ALA A 176 6.95 6.85 -14.94
C ALA A 176 5.94 5.76 -15.33
N LEU A 177 4.65 6.09 -15.46
CA LEU A 177 3.61 5.17 -15.93
C LEU A 177 3.86 4.73 -17.38
N VAL A 178 4.23 5.64 -18.26
CA VAL A 178 4.59 5.32 -19.66
C VAL A 178 5.78 4.37 -19.71
N ALA A 179 6.85 4.67 -18.95
CA ALA A 179 8.02 3.81 -18.88
C ALA A 179 7.68 2.42 -18.33
N GLN A 180 6.84 2.34 -17.31
CA GLN A 180 6.36 1.09 -16.73
C GLN A 180 5.57 0.26 -17.75
N CYS A 181 4.62 0.88 -18.46
CA CYS A 181 3.85 0.21 -19.51
C CYS A 181 4.74 -0.30 -20.65
N ALA A 182 5.72 0.48 -21.08
CA ALA A 182 6.66 0.09 -22.12
C ALA A 182 7.47 -1.16 -21.73
N VAL A 183 7.99 -1.20 -20.50
CA VAL A 183 8.73 -2.37 -19.99
C VAL A 183 7.82 -3.59 -19.87
N LEU A 184 6.61 -3.43 -19.34
CA LEU A 184 5.65 -4.53 -19.23
C LEU A 184 5.32 -5.12 -20.61
N LEU A 185 5.05 -4.27 -21.61
CA LEU A 185 4.78 -4.72 -22.99
C LEU A 185 5.99 -5.44 -23.60
N ALA A 186 7.19 -4.90 -23.41
CA ALA A 186 8.42 -5.51 -23.95
C ALA A 186 8.73 -6.88 -23.30
N MET A 187 8.40 -7.06 -22.04
CA MET A 187 8.70 -8.29 -21.31
C MET A 187 7.61 -9.36 -21.44
N GLN A 188 6.43 -9.03 -21.96
CA GLN A 188 5.33 -10.00 -22.07
C GLN A 188 5.51 -10.94 -23.27
N PRO A 189 5.09 -12.23 -23.13
CA PRO A 189 5.14 -13.16 -24.25
C PRO A 189 4.13 -12.80 -25.35
N ARG A 190 4.62 -12.64 -26.57
CA ARG A 190 3.78 -12.27 -27.74
C ARG A 190 2.62 -13.21 -27.98
N TYR A 191 2.77 -14.51 -27.72
CA TYR A 191 1.70 -15.50 -27.93
C TYR A 191 0.41 -15.27 -27.12
N LEU A 192 0.48 -14.47 -26.04
CA LEU A 192 -0.70 -14.09 -25.25
C LEU A 192 -1.63 -13.15 -26.01
N TYR A 193 -1.10 -12.42 -26.99
CA TYR A 193 -1.78 -11.42 -27.81
C TYR A 193 -2.19 -11.90 -29.19
N MET A 194 -2.10 -13.21 -29.45
CA MET A 194 -2.35 -13.77 -30.79
C MET A 194 -3.86 -13.95 -31.10
N ARG A 195 -4.75 -13.71 -30.18
CA ARG A 195 -6.20 -13.82 -30.41
C ARG A 195 -6.84 -12.45 -30.59
N SER A 196 -7.87 -12.44 -31.47
CA SER A 196 -8.76 -11.29 -31.63
C SER A 196 -9.59 -11.02 -30.36
N PHE A 197 -10.19 -9.86 -30.29
CA PHE A 197 -11.10 -9.47 -29.21
C PHE A 197 -12.27 -10.46 -29.08
N SER A 198 -12.54 -10.94 -27.88
CA SER A 198 -13.59 -11.92 -27.57
C SER A 198 -14.69 -11.32 -26.72
N VAL A 199 -15.82 -11.02 -27.34
CA VAL A 199 -17.04 -10.54 -26.65
C VAL A 199 -17.55 -11.58 -25.64
N SER A 200 -17.44 -12.88 -25.95
CA SER A 200 -17.87 -13.96 -25.07
C SER A 200 -17.07 -14.00 -23.77
N ALA A 201 -15.76 -13.74 -23.84
CA ALA A 201 -14.91 -13.63 -22.64
C ALA A 201 -15.35 -12.45 -21.76
N VAL A 202 -15.58 -11.27 -22.36
CA VAL A 202 -16.06 -10.09 -21.64
C VAL A 202 -17.41 -10.35 -20.96
N LYS A 203 -18.38 -10.93 -21.69
CA LYS A 203 -19.68 -11.31 -21.10
C LYS A 203 -19.51 -12.28 -19.94
N GLY A 204 -18.59 -13.25 -20.05
CA GLY A 204 -18.27 -14.18 -18.97
C GLY A 204 -17.72 -13.47 -17.72
N TRP A 205 -16.80 -12.52 -17.90
CA TRP A 205 -16.23 -11.74 -16.80
C TRP A 205 -17.27 -10.86 -16.10
N LEU A 206 -18.13 -10.17 -16.88
CA LEU A 206 -19.16 -9.30 -16.33
C LEU A 206 -20.25 -10.07 -15.58
N LYS A 207 -20.61 -11.28 -16.00
CA LYS A 207 -21.65 -12.11 -15.35
C LYS A 207 -21.35 -12.40 -13.88
N VAL A 208 -20.07 -12.55 -13.52
CA VAL A 208 -19.61 -12.90 -12.17
C VAL A 208 -18.71 -11.81 -11.54
N ALA A 209 -18.77 -10.59 -12.09
CA ALA A 209 -18.00 -9.45 -11.66
C ALA A 209 -18.37 -8.93 -10.26
N TRP A 210 -19.59 -9.20 -9.79
CA TRP A 210 -20.12 -8.62 -8.56
C TRP A 210 -19.32 -8.96 -7.30
N LEU A 211 -18.79 -10.18 -7.20
CA LEU A 211 -18.06 -10.61 -6.00
C LEU A 211 -16.68 -9.91 -5.85
N PRO A 212 -15.80 -9.94 -6.87
CA PRO A 212 -14.55 -9.17 -6.78
C PRO A 212 -14.80 -7.66 -6.74
N ALA A 213 -15.82 -7.15 -7.43
CA ALA A 213 -16.21 -5.75 -7.36
C ALA A 213 -16.64 -5.35 -5.94
N PHE A 214 -17.48 -6.18 -5.28
CA PHE A 214 -17.89 -5.93 -3.90
C PHE A 214 -16.70 -5.92 -2.93
N ALA A 215 -15.83 -6.92 -2.99
CA ALA A 215 -14.66 -7.00 -2.11
C ALA A 215 -13.72 -5.79 -2.28
N THR A 216 -13.52 -5.36 -3.53
CA THR A 216 -12.70 -4.18 -3.82
C THR A 216 -13.39 -2.90 -3.41
N PHE A 217 -14.67 -2.72 -3.70
CA PHE A 217 -15.43 -1.57 -3.26
C PHE A 217 -15.40 -1.43 -1.74
N ALA A 218 -15.57 -2.53 -1.00
CA ALA A 218 -15.47 -2.55 0.45
C ALA A 218 -14.09 -2.08 0.97
N GLY A 219 -13.02 -2.43 0.26
CA GLY A 219 -11.67 -1.99 0.61
C GLY A 219 -11.39 -0.52 0.27
N TYR A 220 -11.98 -0.02 -0.82
CA TYR A 220 -11.68 1.33 -1.33
C TYR A 220 -12.64 2.42 -0.86
N ILE A 221 -13.84 2.09 -0.40
CA ILE A 221 -14.83 3.09 0.02
C ILE A 221 -14.28 4.00 1.13
N GLY A 222 -13.44 3.46 2.02
CA GLY A 222 -12.80 4.23 3.08
C GLY A 222 -11.90 5.35 2.55
N THR A 223 -11.38 5.24 1.33
CA THR A 223 -10.48 6.25 0.73
C THR A 223 -11.22 7.50 0.23
N ILE A 224 -12.57 7.50 0.23
CA ILE A 224 -13.41 8.68 -0.05
C ILE A 224 -13.25 9.75 1.05
N ASP A 225 -12.63 9.41 2.16
CA ASP A 225 -12.25 10.28 3.27
C ASP A 225 -11.61 11.60 2.82
N SER A 226 -10.71 11.54 1.84
CA SER A 226 -10.03 12.72 1.30
C SER A 226 -10.98 13.68 0.57
N LEU A 227 -12.00 13.17 -0.12
CA LEU A 227 -13.03 13.99 -0.75
C LEU A 227 -13.95 14.66 0.27
N ILE A 228 -14.36 13.91 1.31
CA ILE A 228 -15.19 14.44 2.40
C ILE A 228 -14.45 15.56 3.12
N MET A 229 -13.18 15.31 3.48
CA MET A 229 -12.36 16.28 4.17
C MET A 229 -12.21 17.56 3.35
N THR A 230 -11.83 17.48 2.10
CA THR A 230 -11.65 18.66 1.23
C THR A 230 -12.96 19.37 0.91
N ALA A 231 -14.06 18.64 0.78
CA ALA A 231 -15.38 19.22 0.51
C ALA A 231 -15.91 20.05 1.69
N ILE A 232 -15.64 19.62 2.94
CA ILE A 232 -16.10 20.33 4.14
C ILE A 232 -15.18 21.49 4.50
N THR A 233 -13.85 21.28 4.41
CA THR A 233 -12.88 22.31 4.85
C THR A 233 -12.56 23.34 3.76
N ALA A 234 -12.96 23.08 2.52
CA ALA A 234 -12.57 23.87 1.34
C ALA A 234 -11.05 24.12 1.23
N SER A 235 -10.24 23.21 1.82
CA SER A 235 -8.78 23.30 1.90
C SER A 235 -8.14 21.92 1.74
N THR A 236 -6.94 21.91 1.18
CA THR A 236 -6.12 20.71 1.03
C THR A 236 -5.06 20.58 2.13
N ILE A 237 -4.91 21.57 3.02
CA ILE A 237 -3.87 21.58 4.07
C ILE A 237 -4.08 20.46 5.08
N VAL A 238 -5.33 20.16 5.46
CA VAL A 238 -5.66 19.04 6.36
C VAL A 238 -5.21 17.71 5.73
N LEU A 239 -5.55 17.53 4.44
CA LEU A 239 -5.15 16.36 3.65
C LEU A 239 -3.63 16.24 3.55
N ALA A 240 -2.92 17.37 3.34
CA ALA A 240 -1.47 17.41 3.26
C ALA A 240 -0.81 16.89 4.56
N ASN A 241 -1.24 17.39 5.73
CA ASN A 241 -0.73 16.95 7.03
C ASN A 241 -1.00 15.46 7.29
N TYR A 242 -2.23 15.02 7.01
CA TYR A 242 -2.63 13.62 7.17
C TYR A 242 -1.83 12.69 6.25
N ARG A 243 -1.68 13.05 4.97
CA ARG A 243 -0.93 12.26 3.99
C ARG A 243 0.57 12.25 4.25
N ALA A 244 1.16 13.36 4.67
CA ALA A 244 2.58 13.43 5.07
C ALA A 244 2.87 12.45 6.22
N ALA A 245 2.04 12.44 7.27
CA ALA A 245 2.16 11.49 8.36
C ALA A 245 1.98 10.03 7.89
N ASN A 246 0.98 9.77 7.05
CA ASN A 246 0.73 8.41 6.54
C ASN A 246 1.84 7.90 5.62
N VAL A 247 2.51 8.75 4.82
CA VAL A 247 3.67 8.33 4.01
C VAL A 247 4.78 7.76 4.88
N ILE A 248 5.07 8.40 6.02
CA ILE A 248 6.06 7.90 6.99
C ILE A 248 5.54 6.63 7.69
N ALA A 249 4.31 6.63 8.19
CA ALA A 249 3.72 5.47 8.86
C ALA A 249 3.63 4.24 7.93
N ALA A 250 3.39 4.44 6.63
CA ALA A 250 3.27 3.38 5.65
C ALA A 250 4.54 2.51 5.53
N MET A 251 5.71 3.00 5.97
CA MET A 251 6.92 2.18 6.04
C MET A 251 6.70 0.93 6.89
N ILE A 252 5.89 1.00 7.98
CA ILE A 252 5.56 -0.13 8.84
C ILE A 252 4.78 -1.21 8.07
N SER A 253 3.96 -0.83 7.08
CA SER A 253 3.15 -1.76 6.30
C SER A 253 3.98 -2.77 5.50
N HIS A 254 5.25 -2.46 5.22
CA HIS A 254 6.16 -3.39 4.54
C HIS A 254 6.42 -4.66 5.37
N ALA A 255 6.31 -4.59 6.69
CA ALA A 255 6.32 -5.76 7.55
C ALA A 255 5.13 -6.71 7.27
N GLY A 256 3.99 -6.18 6.81
CA GLY A 256 2.83 -6.97 6.40
C GLY A 256 3.02 -7.74 5.08
N ALA A 257 4.10 -7.48 4.33
CA ALA A 257 4.37 -8.18 3.07
C ALA A 257 4.50 -9.71 3.24
N PHE A 258 4.87 -10.18 4.43
CA PHE A 258 4.91 -11.61 4.74
C PHE A 258 3.52 -12.26 4.65
N ALA A 259 2.44 -11.52 4.89
CA ALA A 259 1.07 -12.01 4.79
C ALA A 259 0.65 -12.36 3.35
N PHE A 260 1.25 -11.74 2.32
CA PHE A 260 0.94 -12.06 0.92
C PHE A 260 1.29 -13.50 0.54
N ALA A 261 2.33 -14.08 1.16
CA ALA A 261 2.71 -15.47 0.92
C ALA A 261 1.83 -16.47 1.69
N LEU A 262 1.10 -16.02 2.71
CA LEU A 262 0.27 -16.88 3.56
C LEU A 262 -0.95 -17.40 2.80
N TYR A 263 -1.68 -16.53 2.11
CA TYR A 263 -2.91 -16.86 1.41
C TYR A 263 -2.76 -18.02 0.40
N PRO A 264 -1.80 -18.00 -0.54
CA PRO A 264 -1.58 -19.13 -1.46
C PRO A 264 -1.20 -20.43 -0.75
N LYS A 265 -0.42 -20.36 0.33
CA LYS A 265 -0.04 -21.54 1.11
C LYS A 265 -1.26 -22.19 1.78
N LEU A 266 -2.17 -21.39 2.34
CA LEU A 266 -3.37 -21.90 2.99
C LEU A 266 -4.35 -22.55 2.01
N ILE A 267 -4.51 -21.96 0.81
CA ILE A 267 -5.27 -22.59 -0.29
C ILE A 267 -4.66 -23.92 -0.70
N GLY A 268 -3.33 -24.03 -0.70
CA GLY A 268 -2.58 -25.26 -0.98
C GLY A 268 -2.67 -26.33 0.10
N GLY A 269 -3.41 -26.12 1.21
CA GLY A 269 -3.64 -27.10 2.27
C GLY A 269 -2.59 -27.10 3.38
N ALA A 270 -1.76 -26.06 3.50
CA ALA A 270 -0.81 -25.94 4.61
C ALA A 270 -1.49 -25.81 5.97
N ALA A 271 -0.82 -26.24 7.04
CA ALA A 271 -1.32 -26.17 8.41
C ALA A 271 -1.48 -24.70 8.85
N ILE A 272 -2.72 -24.27 9.09
CA ILE A 272 -3.08 -22.87 9.39
C ILE A 272 -2.32 -22.37 10.63
N GLU A 273 -2.28 -23.16 11.70
CA GLU A 273 -1.68 -22.77 12.98
C GLU A 273 -0.20 -22.40 12.83
N ASN A 274 0.58 -23.26 12.19
CA ASN A 274 2.03 -23.08 12.07
C ASN A 274 2.39 -21.95 11.13
N GLU A 275 1.75 -21.89 9.94
CA GLU A 275 2.06 -20.89 8.94
C GLU A 275 1.59 -19.49 9.37
N SER A 276 0.40 -19.37 9.95
CA SER A 276 -0.11 -18.07 10.40
C SER A 276 0.68 -17.54 11.60
N ARG A 277 1.07 -18.42 12.55
CA ARG A 277 1.94 -18.04 13.67
C ARG A 277 3.31 -17.59 13.18
N TYR A 278 3.90 -18.28 12.21
CA TYR A 278 5.19 -17.94 11.62
C TYR A 278 5.15 -16.57 10.95
N VAL A 279 4.14 -16.33 10.10
CA VAL A 279 3.95 -15.04 9.41
C VAL A 279 3.69 -13.91 10.42
N MET A 280 2.87 -14.16 11.45
CA MET A 280 2.63 -13.18 12.52
C MET A 280 3.93 -12.84 13.26
N THR A 281 4.76 -13.85 13.57
CA THR A 281 6.06 -13.64 14.23
C THR A 281 6.96 -12.75 13.38
N LEU A 282 7.08 -13.04 12.07
CA LEU A 282 7.86 -12.22 11.15
C LEU A 282 7.33 -10.78 11.05
N THR A 283 6.02 -10.64 10.89
CA THR A 283 5.40 -9.31 10.81
C THR A 283 5.69 -8.49 12.07
N MET A 284 5.52 -9.07 13.27
CA MET A 284 5.78 -8.38 14.53
C MET A 284 7.25 -8.08 14.77
N MET A 285 8.15 -8.97 14.32
CA MET A 285 9.60 -8.79 14.42
C MET A 285 10.10 -7.51 13.74
N PHE A 286 9.45 -7.08 12.65
CA PHE A 286 9.78 -5.85 11.94
C PHE A 286 8.85 -4.68 12.31
N SER A 287 7.56 -4.92 12.47
CA SER A 287 6.58 -3.87 12.74
C SER A 287 6.80 -3.19 14.11
N ILE A 288 7.15 -3.94 15.16
CA ILE A 288 7.35 -3.37 16.49
C ILE A 288 8.53 -2.39 16.54
N PRO A 289 9.77 -2.75 16.11
CA PRO A 289 10.89 -1.82 16.13
C PRO A 289 10.72 -0.65 15.16
N MET A 290 10.11 -0.87 13.99
CA MET A 290 9.80 0.23 13.05
C MET A 290 8.82 1.22 13.67
N SER A 291 7.78 0.74 14.34
CA SER A 291 6.81 1.58 15.06
C SER A 291 7.49 2.40 16.16
N ALA A 292 8.34 1.77 16.97
CA ALA A 292 9.07 2.42 18.05
C ALA A 292 10.07 3.47 17.53
N GLY A 293 10.83 3.14 16.47
CA GLY A 293 11.78 4.04 15.85
C GLY A 293 11.11 5.26 15.20
N ILE A 294 10.01 5.04 14.44
CA ILE A 294 9.25 6.13 13.83
C ILE A 294 8.60 7.01 14.90
N PHE A 295 8.13 6.43 16.01
CA PHE A 295 7.54 7.19 17.11
C PHE A 295 8.54 8.19 17.72
N VAL A 296 9.77 7.77 18.00
CA VAL A 296 10.82 8.63 18.56
C VAL A 296 11.32 9.64 17.53
N LEU A 297 11.49 9.21 16.29
CA LEU A 297 12.00 10.05 15.21
C LEU A 297 10.89 10.81 14.45
N ALA A 298 9.67 10.91 14.99
CA ALA A 298 8.51 11.46 14.27
C ALA A 298 8.76 12.90 13.77
N VAL A 299 9.25 13.78 14.63
CA VAL A 299 9.51 15.19 14.28
C VAL A 299 10.61 15.30 13.21
N PRO A 300 11.83 14.69 13.39
CA PRO A 300 12.85 14.73 12.36
C PRO A 300 12.43 14.09 11.04
N LEU A 301 11.69 12.96 11.05
CA LEU A 301 11.21 12.32 9.84
C LEU A 301 10.21 13.20 9.06
N LEU A 302 9.28 13.85 9.75
CA LEU A 302 8.36 14.79 9.11
C LEU A 302 9.09 16.05 8.64
N SER A 303 10.14 16.48 9.33
CA SER A 303 10.96 17.64 8.94
C SER A 303 11.74 17.41 7.65
N ILE A 304 12.04 16.15 7.28
CA ILE A 304 12.57 15.81 5.94
C ILE A 304 11.60 16.27 4.84
N LEU A 305 10.30 16.07 5.05
CA LEU A 305 9.26 16.45 4.09
C LEU A 305 9.09 17.97 3.99
N GLY A 306 9.51 18.70 5.01
CA GLY A 306 9.45 20.17 5.10
C GLY A 306 9.13 20.64 6.51
N SER A 307 9.61 21.82 6.88
CA SER A 307 9.44 22.36 8.24
C SER A 307 7.98 22.54 8.64
N GLY A 308 7.07 22.78 7.68
CA GLY A 308 5.64 22.92 7.92
C GLY A 308 4.94 21.62 8.33
N TYR A 309 5.55 20.46 8.07
CA TYR A 309 4.98 19.15 8.45
C TYR A 309 5.42 18.66 9.83
N ALA A 310 6.42 19.30 10.45
CA ALA A 310 6.89 18.93 11.77
C ALA A 310 5.75 18.88 12.81
N ASN A 311 4.80 19.80 12.72
CA ASN A 311 3.65 19.88 13.63
C ASN A 311 2.64 18.73 13.47
N ALA A 312 2.74 17.95 12.39
CA ALA A 312 1.90 16.77 12.16
C ALA A 312 2.38 15.51 12.92
N TYR A 313 3.35 15.63 13.84
CA TYR A 313 3.88 14.50 14.60
C TYR A 313 2.80 13.76 15.42
N MET A 314 1.81 14.46 15.93
CA MET A 314 0.68 13.83 16.64
C MET A 314 -0.17 12.96 15.70
N VAL A 315 -0.36 13.40 14.45
CA VAL A 315 -1.03 12.61 13.40
C VAL A 315 -0.23 11.33 13.14
N LEU A 316 1.10 11.45 13.03
CA LEU A 316 1.99 10.31 12.82
C LEU A 316 1.95 9.33 14.00
N TRP A 317 1.95 9.81 15.23
CA TRP A 317 1.88 8.95 16.42
C TRP A 317 0.61 8.09 16.44
N ILE A 318 -0.53 8.64 15.99
CA ILE A 318 -1.78 7.88 15.88
C ILE A 318 -1.79 6.99 14.63
N ALA A 319 -1.16 7.42 13.54
CA ALA A 319 -1.07 6.63 12.30
C ALA A 319 -0.22 5.36 12.47
N ILE A 320 0.80 5.38 13.35
CA ILE A 320 1.65 4.21 13.65
C ILE A 320 0.81 2.98 14.05
N PRO A 321 0.01 3.01 15.13
CA PRO A 321 -0.81 1.87 15.53
C PRO A 321 -1.87 1.52 14.47
N VAL A 322 -2.42 2.49 13.71
CA VAL A 322 -3.36 2.22 12.62
C VAL A 322 -2.72 1.30 11.57
N VAL A 323 -1.51 1.62 11.12
CA VAL A 323 -0.80 0.83 10.10
C VAL A 323 -0.35 -0.53 10.66
N ALA A 324 0.10 -0.59 11.92
CA ALA A 324 0.45 -1.84 12.58
C ALA A 324 -0.77 -2.78 12.69
N ILE A 325 -1.94 -2.26 13.11
CA ILE A 325 -3.22 -2.99 13.15
C ILE A 325 -3.59 -3.45 11.73
N GLY A 326 -3.41 -2.61 10.71
CA GLY A 326 -3.64 -2.96 9.31
C GLY A 326 -2.86 -4.19 8.85
N SER A 327 -1.61 -4.33 9.28
CA SER A 327 -0.79 -5.52 8.99
C SER A 327 -1.35 -6.78 9.64
N VAL A 328 -1.90 -6.68 10.85
CA VAL A 328 -2.57 -7.81 11.54
C VAL A 328 -3.90 -8.16 10.84
N HIS A 329 -4.65 -7.15 10.40
CA HIS A 329 -5.86 -7.36 9.60
C HIS A 329 -5.59 -8.20 8.35
N GLN A 330 -4.54 -7.90 7.61
CA GLN A 330 -4.15 -8.67 6.42
C GLN A 330 -3.90 -10.15 6.73
N ILE A 331 -3.25 -10.47 7.86
CA ILE A 331 -3.03 -11.86 8.29
C ILE A 331 -4.36 -12.54 8.63
N PHE A 332 -5.23 -11.87 9.39
CA PHE A 332 -6.53 -12.43 9.77
C PHE A 332 -7.43 -12.65 8.55
N GLU A 333 -7.42 -11.74 7.59
CA GLU A 333 -8.14 -11.89 6.32
C GLU A 333 -7.61 -13.07 5.51
N ALA A 334 -6.29 -13.21 5.39
CA ALA A 334 -5.67 -14.34 4.70
C ALA A 334 -6.04 -15.68 5.35
N VAL A 335 -6.09 -15.76 6.69
CA VAL A 335 -6.50 -16.96 7.43
C VAL A 335 -7.98 -17.25 7.23
N LEU A 336 -8.85 -16.24 7.36
CA LEU A 336 -10.30 -16.43 7.23
C LEU A 336 -10.73 -16.81 5.81
N THR A 337 -10.14 -16.17 4.79
CA THR A 337 -10.52 -16.37 3.38
C THR A 337 -9.75 -17.49 2.69
N GLY A 338 -8.52 -17.78 3.14
CA GLY A 338 -7.67 -18.82 2.56
C GLY A 338 -8.17 -20.25 2.85
N HIS A 339 -9.04 -20.40 3.84
CA HIS A 339 -9.65 -21.70 4.19
C HIS A 339 -11.03 -21.90 3.57
N GLU A 340 -11.58 -20.87 2.93
CA GLU A 340 -12.88 -20.93 2.28
C GLU A 340 -12.83 -21.76 0.99
N ARG A 341 -13.75 -22.72 0.86
CA ARG A 341 -13.80 -23.66 -0.27
C ARG A 341 -15.09 -23.56 -1.10
N ILE A 342 -15.89 -22.54 -0.86
CA ILE A 342 -17.19 -22.39 -1.55
C ILE A 342 -17.05 -22.27 -3.07
N ASP A 343 -15.91 -21.73 -3.55
CA ASP A 343 -15.56 -21.61 -4.96
C ASP A 343 -15.26 -22.96 -5.65
N LEU A 344 -15.08 -24.03 -4.88
CA LEU A 344 -14.90 -25.40 -5.39
C LEU A 344 -16.22 -26.15 -5.56
N SER A 345 -17.34 -25.60 -5.05
CA SER A 345 -18.66 -26.23 -5.17
C SER A 345 -19.20 -26.11 -6.61
N LYS A 346 -19.88 -27.14 -7.10
CA LYS A 346 -20.56 -27.12 -8.40
C LYS A 346 -21.79 -26.20 -8.32
N ASN A 347 -21.72 -25.00 -8.88
CA ASN A 347 -22.81 -24.00 -8.95
C ASN A 347 -23.24 -23.44 -7.58
N PRO A 348 -22.40 -22.72 -6.84
CA PRO A 348 -22.81 -22.08 -5.60
C PRO A 348 -23.84 -20.97 -5.89
N SER A 349 -24.91 -20.93 -5.09
CA SER A 349 -25.92 -19.88 -5.17
C SER A 349 -25.45 -18.57 -4.57
N PHE A 350 -26.10 -17.45 -4.89
CA PHE A 350 -25.85 -16.17 -4.24
C PHE A 350 -25.97 -16.26 -2.70
N ARG A 351 -26.94 -17.05 -2.20
CA ARG A 351 -27.16 -17.27 -0.78
C ARG A 351 -25.97 -17.99 -0.12
N ASP A 352 -25.33 -18.91 -0.83
CA ASP A 352 -24.16 -19.62 -0.32
C ASP A 352 -22.96 -18.68 -0.21
N TYR A 353 -22.73 -17.86 -1.25
CA TYR A 353 -21.69 -16.83 -1.20
C TYR A 353 -21.93 -15.79 -0.10
N SER A 354 -23.16 -15.32 0.10
CA SER A 354 -23.47 -14.31 1.11
C SER A 354 -23.22 -14.78 2.56
N LYS A 355 -23.25 -16.10 2.79
CA LYS A 355 -22.91 -16.73 4.07
C LYS A 355 -21.43 -17.07 4.20
N SER A 356 -20.68 -17.03 3.10
CA SER A 356 -19.25 -17.37 3.08
C SER A 356 -18.39 -16.28 3.70
N ARG A 357 -17.15 -16.64 4.06
CA ARG A 357 -16.16 -15.68 4.53
C ARG A 357 -15.66 -14.74 3.44
N LEU A 358 -15.77 -15.15 2.16
CA LEU A 358 -15.44 -14.30 1.02
C LEU A 358 -16.38 -13.09 0.91
N PHE A 359 -17.56 -13.15 1.51
CA PHE A 359 -18.49 -12.03 1.59
C PHE A 359 -18.47 -11.35 2.96
N THR A 360 -18.50 -12.12 4.04
CA THR A 360 -18.61 -11.56 5.40
C THR A 360 -17.37 -10.76 5.83
N VAL A 361 -16.15 -11.17 5.41
CA VAL A 361 -14.92 -10.45 5.76
C VAL A 361 -14.86 -9.08 5.07
N PRO A 362 -15.07 -8.94 3.74
CA PRO A 362 -15.21 -7.63 3.12
C PRO A 362 -16.36 -6.79 3.66
N SER A 363 -17.49 -7.41 4.06
CA SER A 363 -18.62 -6.69 4.68
C SER A 363 -18.22 -5.99 5.98
N ILE A 364 -17.43 -6.64 6.84
CA ILE A 364 -16.91 -5.99 8.07
C ILE A 364 -16.08 -4.76 7.72
N THR A 365 -15.24 -4.86 6.70
CA THR A 365 -14.42 -3.73 6.22
C THR A 365 -15.32 -2.62 5.67
N LEU A 366 -16.36 -2.97 4.90
CA LEU A 366 -17.33 -2.01 4.35
C LEU A 366 -18.07 -1.24 5.45
N TYR A 367 -18.64 -1.95 6.42
CA TYR A 367 -19.34 -1.30 7.54
C TYR A 367 -18.41 -0.42 8.37
N GLY A 368 -17.19 -0.90 8.65
CA GLY A 368 -16.19 -0.09 9.32
C GLY A 368 -15.86 1.18 8.54
N SER A 369 -15.65 1.07 7.23
CA SER A 369 -15.37 2.23 6.37
C SER A 369 -16.53 3.23 6.35
N ILE A 370 -17.78 2.76 6.24
CA ILE A 370 -18.97 3.64 6.28
C ILE A 370 -19.05 4.37 7.62
N ILE A 371 -18.91 3.67 8.75
CA ILE A 371 -18.91 4.28 10.08
C ILE A 371 -17.80 5.32 10.19
N SER A 372 -16.59 5.01 9.69
CA SER A 372 -15.46 5.93 9.69
C SER A 372 -15.76 7.20 8.87
N LEU A 373 -16.35 7.07 7.68
CA LEU A 373 -16.68 8.20 6.81
C LEU A 373 -17.77 9.10 7.43
N VAL A 374 -18.80 8.50 8.03
CA VAL A 374 -19.86 9.26 8.72
C VAL A 374 -19.27 10.00 9.91
N ALA A 375 -18.50 9.32 10.76
CA ALA A 375 -17.84 9.94 11.90
C ALA A 375 -16.89 11.07 11.47
N LEU A 376 -16.12 10.84 10.39
CA LEU A 376 -15.23 11.84 9.81
C LEU A 376 -16.01 13.07 9.34
N GLY A 377 -17.11 12.87 8.60
CA GLY A 377 -17.94 13.96 8.10
C GLY A 377 -18.50 14.82 9.23
N ILE A 378 -19.09 14.19 10.25
CA ILE A 378 -19.66 14.89 11.43
C ILE A 378 -18.55 15.63 12.20
N THR A 379 -17.45 14.95 12.51
CA THR A 379 -16.36 15.54 13.32
C THR A 379 -15.68 16.68 12.55
N THR A 380 -15.44 16.51 11.25
CA THR A 380 -14.83 17.57 10.42
C THR A 380 -15.75 18.77 10.31
N TYR A 381 -17.04 18.56 10.09
CA TYR A 381 -18.01 19.66 10.05
C TYR A 381 -18.02 20.46 11.37
N TRP A 382 -18.07 19.77 12.50
CA TRP A 382 -18.02 20.40 13.82
C TRP A 382 -16.69 21.15 14.07
N LEU A 383 -15.53 20.51 13.79
CA LEU A 383 -14.22 21.15 13.97
C LEU A 383 -14.04 22.36 13.04
N ASN A 384 -14.57 22.29 11.82
CA ASN A 384 -14.55 23.40 10.88
C ASN A 384 -15.41 24.58 11.34
N SER A 385 -16.58 24.32 11.97
CA SER A 385 -17.46 25.36 12.52
C SER A 385 -16.84 26.14 13.67
N ILE A 386 -15.96 25.52 14.46
CA ILE A 386 -15.21 26.17 15.54
C ILE A 386 -13.83 26.67 15.12
N HIS A 387 -13.55 26.70 13.81
CA HIS A 387 -12.27 27.15 13.23
C HIS A 387 -11.03 26.42 13.80
N ALA A 388 -11.15 25.11 14.07
CA ALA A 388 -10.03 24.31 14.55
C ALA A 388 -8.87 24.27 13.54
N SER A 389 -7.64 24.09 14.04
CA SER A 389 -6.47 24.04 13.21
C SER A 389 -6.49 22.84 12.25
N ALA A 390 -5.83 22.94 11.09
CA ALA A 390 -5.71 21.86 10.12
C ALA A 390 -5.04 20.60 10.73
N VAL A 391 -4.09 20.79 11.64
CA VAL A 391 -3.43 19.69 12.35
C VAL A 391 -4.42 19.00 13.29
N THR A 392 -5.25 19.76 14.04
CA THR A 392 -6.30 19.19 14.93
C THR A 392 -7.29 18.34 14.14
N MET A 393 -7.73 18.81 12.97
CA MET A 393 -8.62 18.04 12.08
C MET A 393 -7.95 16.76 11.57
N ALA A 394 -6.66 16.82 11.22
CA ALA A 394 -5.90 15.65 10.78
C ALA A 394 -5.68 14.63 11.93
N VAL A 395 -5.48 15.10 13.16
CA VAL A 395 -5.40 14.25 14.37
C VAL A 395 -6.74 13.56 14.63
N ALA A 396 -7.85 14.30 14.57
CA ALA A 396 -9.19 13.74 14.71
C ALA A 396 -9.49 12.67 13.66
N TRP A 397 -9.06 12.92 12.40
CA TRP A 397 -9.17 11.93 11.33
C TRP A 397 -8.42 10.64 11.67
N ALA A 398 -7.14 10.73 12.05
CA ALA A 398 -6.36 9.55 12.44
C ALA A 398 -6.97 8.81 13.63
N ALA A 399 -7.50 9.54 14.62
CA ALA A 399 -8.18 8.99 15.79
C ALA A 399 -9.47 8.22 15.41
N ILE A 400 -10.28 8.73 14.48
CA ILE A 400 -11.46 8.02 13.97
C ILE A 400 -11.05 6.70 13.32
N VAL A 401 -10.02 6.71 12.47
CA VAL A 401 -9.56 5.51 11.79
C VAL A 401 -9.12 4.43 12.78
N ILE A 402 -8.39 4.77 13.85
CA ILE A 402 -7.97 3.77 14.85
C ILE A 402 -9.17 3.26 15.66
N CYS A 403 -10.11 4.14 16.05
CA CYS A 403 -11.29 3.75 16.80
C CYS A 403 -12.20 2.78 16.01
N VAL A 404 -12.23 2.88 14.70
CA VAL A 404 -13.04 2.01 13.84
C VAL A 404 -12.30 0.73 13.44
N SER A 405 -10.99 0.80 13.18
CA SER A 405 -10.22 -0.37 12.77
C SER A 405 -10.03 -1.38 13.91
N SER A 406 -9.88 -0.92 15.16
CA SER A 406 -9.68 -1.81 16.31
C SER A 406 -10.85 -2.78 16.57
N PRO A 407 -12.14 -2.36 16.60
CA PRO A 407 -13.28 -3.29 16.67
C PRO A 407 -13.34 -4.29 15.52
N GLY A 408 -13.00 -3.86 14.30
CA GLY A 408 -12.92 -4.76 13.13
C GLY A 408 -11.94 -5.91 13.35
N LEU A 409 -10.80 -5.65 14.01
CA LEU A 409 -9.83 -6.68 14.38
C LEU A 409 -10.41 -7.67 15.39
N ILE A 410 -11.11 -7.17 16.41
CA ILE A 410 -11.76 -8.00 17.44
C ILE A 410 -12.83 -8.91 16.82
N ILE A 411 -13.65 -8.38 15.90
CA ILE A 411 -14.66 -9.16 15.19
C ILE A 411 -14.00 -10.28 14.39
N LYS A 412 -12.97 -9.99 13.59
CA LYS A 412 -12.24 -11.01 12.80
C LYS A 412 -11.58 -12.06 13.70
N TRP A 413 -11.02 -11.65 14.83
CA TRP A 413 -10.50 -12.56 15.85
C TRP A 413 -11.58 -13.51 16.41
N SER A 414 -12.75 -12.95 16.77
CA SER A 414 -13.90 -13.73 17.23
C SER A 414 -14.38 -14.74 16.19
N MET A 415 -14.42 -14.33 14.91
CA MET A 415 -14.78 -15.23 13.79
C MET A 415 -13.80 -16.41 13.65
N MET A 416 -12.49 -16.17 13.80
CA MET A 416 -11.50 -17.25 13.79
C MET A 416 -11.74 -18.24 14.94
N LYS A 417 -11.97 -17.75 16.16
CA LYS A 417 -12.28 -18.61 17.32
C LYS A 417 -13.53 -19.47 17.10
N LYS A 418 -14.62 -18.85 16.63
CA LYS A 418 -15.90 -19.56 16.38
C LYS A 418 -15.78 -20.62 15.28
N SER A 419 -14.86 -20.48 14.35
CA SER A 419 -14.66 -21.43 13.27
C SER A 419 -13.77 -22.63 13.64
N GLY A 420 -13.35 -22.75 14.90
CA GLY A 420 -12.41 -23.77 15.32
C GLY A 420 -11.00 -23.61 14.75
N THR A 421 -10.71 -22.48 14.12
CA THR A 421 -9.36 -22.21 13.58
C THR A 421 -8.40 -21.96 14.73
N VAL A 422 -7.45 -22.86 14.92
CA VAL A 422 -6.43 -22.70 15.95
C VAL A 422 -5.42 -21.65 15.46
N PHE A 423 -5.54 -20.46 16.00
CA PHE A 423 -4.57 -19.39 15.79
C PHE A 423 -3.93 -19.02 17.12
N ARG A 424 -2.60 -19.17 17.21
CA ARG A 424 -1.84 -18.82 18.41
C ARG A 424 -1.00 -17.58 18.19
N MET A 425 -1.31 -16.54 18.96
CA MET A 425 -0.46 -15.35 19.00
C MET A 425 0.92 -15.67 19.55
N PRO A 426 2.00 -15.15 18.94
CA PRO A 426 3.38 -15.39 19.42
C PRO A 426 3.76 -14.41 20.54
N TRP A 427 2.98 -14.37 21.65
CA TRP A 427 3.14 -13.40 22.74
C TRP A 427 4.57 -13.34 23.29
N LYS A 428 5.22 -14.50 23.45
CA LYS A 428 6.59 -14.58 23.94
C LYS A 428 7.58 -13.86 23.01
N ASN A 429 7.45 -14.05 21.69
CA ASN A 429 8.29 -13.37 20.70
C ASN A 429 7.98 -11.87 20.68
N MET A 430 6.68 -11.48 20.75
CA MET A 430 6.28 -10.07 20.81
C MET A 430 6.86 -9.36 22.05
N ALA A 431 6.88 -10.02 23.20
CA ALA A 431 7.50 -9.47 24.41
C ALA A 431 9.02 -9.24 24.22
N VAL A 432 9.72 -10.19 23.59
CA VAL A 432 11.15 -10.05 23.27
C VAL A 432 11.38 -8.88 22.29
N TYR A 433 10.55 -8.77 21.25
CA TYR A 433 10.65 -7.67 20.27
C TYR A 433 10.33 -6.32 20.91
N GLY A 434 9.34 -6.28 21.81
CA GLY A 434 9.00 -5.07 22.58
C GLY A 434 10.16 -4.62 23.48
N LEU A 435 10.77 -5.57 24.23
CA LEU A 435 11.91 -5.29 25.08
C LEU A 435 13.13 -4.80 24.26
N ALA A 436 13.44 -5.48 23.17
CA ALA A 436 14.53 -5.07 22.27
C ALA A 436 14.30 -3.68 21.69
N SER A 437 13.04 -3.38 21.33
CA SER A 437 12.65 -2.05 20.82
C SER A 437 12.72 -0.98 21.90
N ALA A 438 12.36 -1.30 23.14
CA ALA A 438 12.50 -0.35 24.26
C ALA A 438 13.97 0.00 24.54
N ILE A 439 14.86 -0.99 24.51
CA ILE A 439 16.32 -0.76 24.65
C ILE A 439 16.83 0.06 23.46
N MET A 440 16.42 -0.28 22.22
CA MET A 440 16.76 0.49 21.03
C MET A 440 16.34 1.97 21.17
N VAL A 441 15.12 2.23 21.63
CA VAL A 441 14.62 3.58 21.88
C VAL A 441 15.44 4.30 22.93
N ALA A 442 15.76 3.64 24.05
CA ALA A 442 16.60 4.23 25.10
C ALA A 442 17.97 4.62 24.58
N VAL A 443 18.60 3.79 23.73
CA VAL A 443 19.88 4.11 23.09
C VAL A 443 19.75 5.29 22.12
N LEU A 444 18.68 5.35 21.32
CA LEU A 444 18.42 6.49 20.42
C LEU A 444 18.28 7.80 21.19
N ILE A 445 17.52 7.79 22.30
CA ILE A 445 17.35 8.97 23.15
C ILE A 445 18.68 9.38 23.78
N ALA A 446 19.46 8.43 24.31
CA ALA A 446 20.77 8.68 24.86
C ALA A 446 21.78 9.22 23.81
N ALA A 447 21.62 8.81 22.55
CA ALA A 447 22.41 9.34 21.44
C ALA A 447 21.97 10.73 20.95
N GLY A 448 20.95 11.35 21.59
CA GLY A 448 20.49 12.71 21.25
C GLY A 448 19.48 12.76 20.09
N ALA A 449 18.77 11.68 19.82
CA ALA A 449 17.81 11.63 18.72
C ALA A 449 16.65 12.63 18.85
N LEU A 450 16.35 13.11 20.08
CA LEU A 450 15.33 14.13 20.36
C LEU A 450 15.85 15.56 20.17
N ASP A 451 17.17 15.78 20.22
CA ASP A 451 17.81 17.11 20.23
C ASP A 451 18.30 17.55 18.85
N ILE A 452 17.70 17.04 17.78
CA ILE A 452 18.06 17.42 16.41
C ILE A 452 17.66 18.89 16.20
N LYS A 453 18.61 19.80 16.42
CA LYS A 453 18.46 21.23 16.13
C LYS A 453 18.29 21.46 14.62
N LYS A 454 17.80 22.65 14.24
CA LYS A 454 17.68 23.06 12.83
C LYS A 454 19.03 22.92 12.11
N VAL A 455 19.20 21.82 11.40
CA VAL A 455 20.34 21.50 10.53
C VAL A 455 19.91 21.59 9.07
N SER A 456 20.86 21.64 8.17
CA SER A 456 20.54 21.54 6.74
C SER A 456 19.81 20.23 6.46
N THR A 457 19.05 20.18 5.36
CA THR A 457 18.31 18.97 4.98
C THR A 457 19.23 17.78 4.77
N ILE A 458 20.38 18.03 4.18
CA ILE A 458 21.37 17.00 3.88
C ILE A 458 21.91 16.43 5.20
N ASP A 459 22.30 17.30 6.14
CA ASP A 459 22.77 16.87 7.46
C ASP A 459 21.69 16.13 8.25
N LEU A 460 20.41 16.55 8.12
CA LEU A 460 19.29 15.85 8.74
C LEU A 460 19.14 14.41 8.19
N VAL A 461 19.26 14.24 6.87
CA VAL A 461 19.21 12.91 6.24
C VAL A 461 20.37 12.04 6.71
N PHE A 462 21.60 12.55 6.74
CA PHE A 462 22.77 11.80 7.23
C PHE A 462 22.62 11.40 8.70
N LYS A 463 22.19 12.31 9.57
CA LYS A 463 21.92 12.00 10.98
C LYS A 463 20.81 10.94 11.14
N LEU A 464 19.74 11.01 10.35
CA LEU A 464 18.69 10.00 10.41
C LEU A 464 19.17 8.63 9.91
N LEU A 465 20.04 8.58 8.89
CA LEU A 465 20.67 7.34 8.46
C LEU A 465 21.59 6.76 9.56
N GLU A 466 22.31 7.60 10.27
CA GLU A 466 23.16 7.23 11.42
C GLU A 466 22.30 6.65 12.56
N TYR A 467 21.21 7.33 12.95
CA TYR A 467 20.27 6.80 13.95
C TYR A 467 19.57 5.52 13.51
N LEU A 468 19.23 5.39 12.24
CA LEU A 468 18.62 4.18 11.69
C LEU A 468 19.60 3.00 11.72
N ALA A 469 20.86 3.24 11.39
CA ALA A 469 21.92 2.23 11.46
C ALA A 469 22.16 1.79 12.92
N LEU A 470 22.27 2.74 13.86
CA LEU A 470 22.40 2.48 15.28
C LEU A 470 21.20 1.69 15.83
N ALA A 471 19.98 2.14 15.54
CA ALA A 471 18.74 1.47 15.94
C ALA A 471 18.71 0.03 15.44
N SER A 472 19.00 -0.18 14.16
CA SER A 472 19.03 -1.50 13.54
C SER A 472 20.08 -2.40 14.18
N ALA A 473 21.29 -1.90 14.39
CA ALA A 473 22.39 -2.65 15.02
C ALA A 473 21.99 -3.11 16.44
N VAL A 474 21.53 -2.20 17.27
CA VAL A 474 21.10 -2.50 18.65
C VAL A 474 19.98 -3.53 18.66
N TYR A 475 18.93 -3.29 17.88
CA TYR A 475 17.78 -4.20 17.82
C TYR A 475 18.18 -5.60 17.36
N PHE A 476 18.88 -5.71 16.22
CA PHE A 476 19.24 -7.02 15.67
C PHE A 476 20.23 -7.79 16.52
N VAL A 477 21.15 -7.13 17.22
CA VAL A 477 22.04 -7.79 18.20
C VAL A 477 21.26 -8.41 19.34
N ILE A 478 20.27 -7.68 19.89
CA ILE A 478 19.44 -8.18 21.00
C ILE A 478 18.58 -9.35 20.54
N ILE A 479 17.87 -9.26 19.41
CA ILE A 479 17.03 -10.37 18.97
C ILE A 479 17.86 -11.58 18.52
N PHE A 480 19.06 -11.39 17.98
CA PHE A 480 19.97 -12.48 17.65
C PHE A 480 20.35 -13.28 18.90
N SER A 481 20.55 -12.60 20.03
CA SER A 481 20.86 -13.28 21.31
C SER A 481 19.64 -13.99 21.92
N MET A 482 18.43 -13.41 21.79
CA MET A 482 17.25 -13.84 22.54
C MET A 482 16.26 -14.69 21.72
N ASP A 483 16.19 -14.53 20.39
CA ASP A 483 15.19 -15.22 19.55
C ASP A 483 15.81 -16.33 18.70
N ARG A 484 15.41 -17.58 19.00
CA ARG A 484 15.81 -18.77 18.21
C ARG A 484 15.27 -18.72 16.78
N THR A 485 14.09 -18.14 16.57
CA THR A 485 13.45 -18.03 15.24
C THR A 485 14.27 -17.14 14.35
N PHE A 486 14.70 -15.98 14.86
CA PHE A 486 15.55 -15.05 14.11
C PHE A 486 16.91 -15.68 13.76
N ARG A 487 17.55 -16.36 14.71
CA ARG A 487 18.82 -17.07 14.46
C ARG A 487 18.70 -18.09 13.33
N ALA A 488 17.64 -18.92 13.37
CA ALA A 488 17.39 -19.91 12.32
C ALA A 488 17.21 -19.26 10.92
N ILE A 489 16.52 -18.12 10.84
CA ILE A 489 16.34 -17.37 9.59
C ILE A 489 17.67 -16.80 9.12
N ALA A 490 18.44 -16.18 10.01
CA ALA A 490 19.74 -15.57 9.69
C ALA A 490 20.73 -16.62 9.13
N PHE A 491 20.88 -17.77 9.80
CA PHE A 491 21.74 -18.85 9.31
C PHE A 491 21.28 -19.40 7.96
N ARG A 492 19.98 -19.64 7.79
CA ARG A 492 19.44 -20.13 6.51
C ARG A 492 19.66 -19.13 5.35
N SER A 493 19.56 -17.83 5.63
CA SER A 493 19.83 -16.78 4.64
C SER A 493 21.30 -16.76 4.21
N ILE A 494 22.23 -16.97 5.17
CA ILE A 494 23.65 -17.07 4.90
C ILE A 494 23.97 -18.30 4.04
N ASP A 495 23.36 -19.43 4.34
CA ASP A 495 23.57 -20.66 3.57
C ASP A 495 23.05 -20.55 2.12
N ILE A 496 21.90 -19.90 1.93
CA ILE A 496 21.38 -19.60 0.60
C ILE A 496 22.34 -18.67 -0.18
N ALA A 497 22.83 -17.61 0.46
CA ALA A 497 23.78 -16.68 -0.16
C ALA A 497 25.09 -17.39 -0.54
N ARG A 498 25.63 -18.24 0.33
CA ARG A 498 26.81 -19.09 0.04
C ARG A 498 26.56 -20.07 -1.10
N GLY A 499 25.37 -20.68 -1.16
CA GLY A 499 24.99 -21.58 -2.25
C GLY A 499 24.85 -20.90 -3.61
N VAL A 500 24.41 -19.65 -3.64
CA VAL A 500 24.34 -18.82 -4.87
C VAL A 500 25.75 -18.45 -5.34
N LEU A 501 26.62 -18.00 -4.43
CA LEU A 501 28.02 -17.65 -4.76
C LEU A 501 28.84 -18.87 -5.24
N ARG A 502 28.58 -20.07 -4.73
CA ARG A 502 29.25 -21.30 -5.20
C ARG A 502 28.75 -21.80 -6.57
N ARG A 503 27.61 -21.31 -7.07
CA ARG A 503 27.07 -21.65 -8.40
C ARG A 503 27.41 -20.60 -9.47
N SER A 504 27.94 -19.45 -9.09
CA SER A 504 28.40 -18.39 -9.99
C SER A 504 29.91 -18.46 -10.30
N ASN A 505 30.64 -19.30 -9.57
CA ASN A 505 32.00 -19.75 -9.87
C ASN A 505 31.97 -21.19 -10.42
#